data_cf271cfd209741a1efd6e686da475cc5
#
_entry.id   cf271cfd209741a1efd6e686da475cc5
#
_cell.length_a   1.000
_cell.length_b   1.000
_cell.length_c   1.000
_cell.angle_alpha   90.00
_cell.angle_beta   90.00
_cell.angle_gamma   90.00
#
_symmetry.space_group_name_H-M   'P 1'
#
loop_
_entity.id
_entity.type
_entity.pdbx_description
1 polymer ?
#
loop_
_entity_poly.entity_id
_entity_poly.type
_entity_poly.pdbx_seq_one_letter_code
_entity_poly.pdbx_strand_id
1 'polypeptide(L)'
;MQTKTAPEEIQNYLTDASNMPGGHADKLFLPESADEIAEILHDANTQGIPVTIAGARTGTVGGAVPFGGYVISLERMNRIKSIDREKMTAVVEPGVILGDFQRAVEAEGLFYPPDPTEWSCQIGGTVATNASGARSFKYGATREFVRRLEIVLANADRLTISRGESVSAGGEPVELTTKSGAKIVFSPPTYTSPDVRKNVSGFYNSRPLDAIDLFIGSEGTLGVITEIELPLLKKPEGSFSGIVFFEDGSDLLGFVDEVRAISFASRGDLGFKRINAGSAGLITPSAEAAATPPKQGGELLAAIANRKSQIENQLDATLLEYFDDRALRFISERFPETPSGMAGAIFFEQETTEENEDALFEQWNGLLEKHNADLDRSWFTTNDQDREKMREFRHALPVSVNEFIAKHKQRKVGTDMAVPDATFPGFLKFYKDTLNASGIDYVIFGHIGDCHLHANLLPRNDEEAARARHIYGRCIAQAVMLGGCVSAEHGIGKLKAKYLNVMMGERFLNEMMEVKRALDPNGILGRGNMIAF
;
A
#
# COMPACT_ATOMS: atom_id res chain seq x y z
N MET A 1 -11.57 -23.03 -18.34
CA MET A 1 -11.21 -23.17 -16.91
C MET A 1 -10.39 -24.43 -16.65
N GLN A 2 -9.25 -24.32 -15.98
CA GLN A 2 -8.47 -25.48 -15.53
C GLN A 2 -8.76 -25.73 -14.04
N THR A 3 -8.95 -26.98 -13.66
CA THR A 3 -9.17 -27.41 -12.26
C THR A 3 -8.09 -28.40 -11.85
N LYS A 4 -7.56 -28.26 -10.65
CA LYS A 4 -6.56 -29.15 -10.06
C LYS A 4 -7.04 -29.65 -8.69
N THR A 5 -6.80 -30.93 -8.42
CA THR A 5 -7.22 -31.58 -7.16
C THR A 5 -6.12 -32.42 -6.52
N ALA A 6 -5.08 -32.77 -7.29
CA ALA A 6 -3.96 -33.53 -6.75
C ALA A 6 -3.11 -32.67 -5.82
N PRO A 7 -2.73 -33.14 -4.62
CA PRO A 7 -1.97 -32.37 -3.64
C PRO A 7 -0.69 -31.75 -4.19
N GLU A 8 0.04 -32.48 -5.02
CA GLU A 8 1.28 -32.00 -5.66
C GLU A 8 1.06 -30.86 -6.64
N GLU A 9 -0.13 -30.75 -7.25
CA GLU A 9 -0.46 -29.66 -8.17
C GLU A 9 -0.91 -28.39 -7.48
N ILE A 10 -1.48 -28.49 -6.27
CA ILE A 10 -2.00 -27.36 -5.51
C ILE A 10 -1.03 -26.84 -4.44
N GLN A 11 0.03 -27.59 -4.12
CA GLN A 11 0.95 -27.29 -3.03
C GLN A 11 1.49 -25.86 -3.06
N ASN A 12 1.84 -25.34 -4.25
CA ASN A 12 2.37 -23.98 -4.40
C ASN A 12 1.33 -22.88 -4.14
N TYR A 13 0.04 -23.23 -4.05
CA TYR A 13 -1.05 -22.29 -3.80
C TYR A 13 -1.53 -22.33 -2.34
N LEU A 14 -0.89 -23.14 -1.50
CA LEU A 14 -1.24 -23.29 -0.07
C LEU A 14 -0.47 -22.34 0.83
N THR A 15 0.41 -21.51 0.28
CA THR A 15 1.24 -20.55 1.02
C THR A 15 1.33 -19.23 0.29
N ASP A 16 1.70 -18.18 1.01
CA ASP A 16 2.08 -16.86 0.48
C ASP A 16 3.40 -16.41 1.11
N ALA A 17 3.85 -15.17 0.81
CA ALA A 17 5.11 -14.65 1.34
C ALA A 17 5.13 -14.45 2.88
N SER A 18 4.00 -14.62 3.57
CA SER A 18 3.95 -14.64 5.04
C SER A 18 4.56 -15.92 5.64
N ASN A 19 4.71 -16.96 4.83
CA ASN A 19 5.07 -18.31 5.28
C ASN A 19 4.16 -18.83 6.42
N MET A 20 2.88 -18.45 6.43
CA MET A 20 1.90 -18.92 7.40
C MET A 20 1.68 -20.43 7.22
N PRO A 21 1.83 -21.25 8.27
CA PRO A 21 1.74 -22.70 8.15
C PRO A 21 0.29 -23.20 8.16
N GLY A 22 0.09 -24.43 7.70
CA GLY A 22 -1.17 -25.16 7.82
C GLY A 22 -2.14 -24.90 6.66
N GLY A 23 -1.71 -24.20 5.61
CA GLY A 23 -2.53 -24.01 4.42
C GLY A 23 -2.92 -25.34 3.79
N HIS A 24 -4.21 -25.48 3.45
CA HIS A 24 -4.76 -26.64 2.76
C HIS A 24 -6.01 -26.23 1.97
N ALA A 25 -6.29 -26.95 0.88
CA ALA A 25 -7.46 -26.71 0.04
C ALA A 25 -7.90 -28.01 -0.64
N ASP A 26 -9.18 -28.08 -1.03
CA ASP A 26 -9.75 -29.24 -1.71
C ASP A 26 -9.57 -29.17 -3.22
N LYS A 27 -9.68 -27.97 -3.79
CA LYS A 27 -9.57 -27.73 -5.23
C LYS A 27 -8.91 -26.37 -5.52
N LEU A 28 -8.16 -26.34 -6.62
CA LEU A 28 -7.64 -25.13 -7.22
C LEU A 28 -8.30 -24.91 -8.58
N PHE A 29 -8.82 -23.72 -8.80
CA PHE A 29 -9.36 -23.27 -10.07
C PHE A 29 -8.50 -22.17 -10.67
N LEU A 30 -8.29 -22.25 -11.98
CA LEU A 30 -7.54 -21.30 -12.79
C LEU A 30 -8.48 -20.77 -13.91
N PRO A 31 -9.41 -19.85 -13.55
CA PRO A 31 -10.36 -19.30 -14.51
C PRO A 31 -9.67 -18.37 -15.53
N GLU A 32 -10.27 -18.26 -16.71
CA GLU A 32 -9.88 -17.36 -17.79
C GLU A 32 -10.92 -16.27 -18.08
N SER A 33 -12.05 -16.31 -17.36
CA SER A 33 -13.16 -15.35 -17.54
C SER A 33 -13.96 -15.14 -16.27
N ALA A 34 -14.69 -14.03 -16.23
CA ALA A 34 -15.65 -13.73 -15.16
C ALA A 34 -16.83 -14.74 -15.13
N ASP A 35 -17.20 -15.34 -16.27
CA ASP A 35 -18.24 -16.38 -16.32
C ASP A 35 -17.80 -17.62 -15.56
N GLU A 36 -16.57 -18.08 -15.78
CA GLU A 36 -16.00 -19.23 -15.07
C GLU A 36 -15.90 -18.96 -13.56
N ILE A 37 -15.55 -17.73 -13.14
CA ILE A 37 -15.55 -17.34 -11.72
C ILE A 37 -16.98 -17.41 -11.15
N ALA A 38 -17.98 -16.92 -11.90
CA ALA A 38 -19.37 -16.98 -11.46
C ALA A 38 -19.85 -18.44 -11.27
N GLU A 39 -19.47 -19.36 -12.17
CA GLU A 39 -19.78 -20.79 -12.02
C GLU A 39 -19.15 -21.38 -10.74
N ILE A 40 -17.88 -21.08 -10.46
CA ILE A 40 -17.17 -21.55 -9.26
C ILE A 40 -17.86 -21.00 -8.00
N LEU A 41 -18.17 -19.71 -7.99
CA LEU A 41 -18.80 -19.07 -6.83
C LEU A 41 -20.22 -19.55 -6.61
N HIS A 42 -20.99 -19.82 -7.68
CA HIS A 42 -22.32 -20.41 -7.57
C HIS A 42 -22.26 -21.79 -6.87
N ASP A 43 -21.33 -22.64 -7.30
CA ASP A 43 -21.11 -23.96 -6.70
C ASP A 43 -20.69 -23.82 -5.23
N ALA A 44 -19.69 -23.02 -4.95
CA ALA A 44 -19.18 -22.78 -3.60
C ALA A 44 -20.26 -22.20 -2.67
N ASN A 45 -21.02 -21.21 -3.15
CA ASN A 45 -22.06 -20.56 -2.36
C ASN A 45 -23.24 -21.50 -2.04
N THR A 46 -23.63 -22.34 -2.99
CA THR A 46 -24.69 -23.33 -2.80
C THR A 46 -24.33 -24.39 -1.76
N GLN A 47 -23.04 -24.77 -1.71
CA GLN A 47 -22.53 -25.80 -0.81
C GLN A 47 -21.94 -25.22 0.51
N GLY A 48 -21.83 -23.89 0.64
CA GLY A 48 -21.20 -23.24 1.80
C GLY A 48 -19.68 -23.44 1.86
N ILE A 49 -19.05 -23.74 0.73
CA ILE A 49 -17.60 -24.02 0.64
C ILE A 49 -16.80 -22.70 0.70
N PRO A 50 -15.79 -22.61 1.60
CA PRO A 50 -14.93 -21.42 1.65
C PRO A 50 -14.11 -21.25 0.37
N VAL A 51 -13.92 -20.00 -0.05
CA VAL A 51 -13.16 -19.62 -1.24
C VAL A 51 -12.05 -18.66 -0.85
N THR A 52 -10.80 -19.03 -1.16
CA THR A 52 -9.64 -18.15 -1.06
C THR A 52 -9.26 -17.65 -2.44
N ILE A 53 -9.16 -16.32 -2.61
CA ILE A 53 -8.74 -15.70 -3.85
C ILE A 53 -7.23 -15.48 -3.79
N ALA A 54 -6.51 -15.94 -4.81
CA ALA A 54 -5.07 -15.83 -4.90
C ALA A 54 -4.66 -15.04 -6.15
N GLY A 55 -3.85 -14.01 -5.94
CA GLY A 55 -3.04 -13.39 -6.97
C GLY A 55 -1.66 -14.04 -7.04
N ALA A 56 -0.59 -13.26 -7.17
CA ALA A 56 0.79 -13.74 -7.19
C ALA A 56 1.29 -14.29 -5.83
N ARG A 57 0.50 -14.18 -4.77
CA ARG A 57 0.82 -14.64 -3.40
C ARG A 57 2.05 -13.97 -2.77
N THR A 58 2.34 -12.75 -3.19
CA THR A 58 3.43 -11.91 -2.67
C THR A 58 3.07 -11.24 -1.33
N GLY A 59 1.82 -11.34 -0.89
CA GLY A 59 1.33 -10.77 0.37
C GLY A 59 1.97 -11.42 1.60
N THR A 60 2.20 -10.60 2.65
CA THR A 60 2.97 -10.99 3.85
C THR A 60 2.10 -11.21 5.09
N VAL A 61 0.77 -11.25 4.94
CA VAL A 61 -0.17 -11.33 6.08
C VAL A 61 -1.07 -12.56 6.09
N GLY A 62 -0.78 -13.55 5.22
CA GLY A 62 -1.55 -14.80 5.15
C GLY A 62 -2.89 -14.65 4.43
N GLY A 63 -3.10 -13.57 3.68
CA GLY A 63 -4.36 -13.30 2.99
C GLY A 63 -4.72 -14.34 1.93
N ALA A 64 -3.73 -14.85 1.21
CA ALA A 64 -3.90 -15.85 0.17
C ALA A 64 -3.71 -17.31 0.65
N VAL A 65 -3.48 -17.54 1.95
CA VAL A 65 -3.33 -18.90 2.50
C VAL A 65 -4.71 -19.50 2.75
N PRO A 66 -5.09 -20.60 2.07
CA PRO A 66 -6.38 -21.27 2.28
C PRO A 66 -6.37 -22.14 3.54
N PHE A 67 -7.52 -22.26 4.19
CA PHE A 67 -7.78 -23.22 5.28
C PHE A 67 -9.03 -24.03 4.96
N GLY A 68 -8.96 -24.83 3.89
CA GLY A 68 -10.03 -25.64 3.33
C GLY A 68 -10.71 -25.02 2.11
N GLY A 69 -11.55 -25.79 1.45
CA GLY A 69 -12.39 -25.37 0.35
C GLY A 69 -11.64 -25.09 -0.97
N TYR A 70 -12.05 -24.05 -1.65
CA TYR A 70 -11.58 -23.74 -3.00
C TYR A 70 -10.54 -22.61 -2.99
N VAL A 71 -9.55 -22.73 -3.88
CA VAL A 71 -8.66 -21.63 -4.25
C VAL A 71 -8.99 -21.20 -5.67
N ILE A 72 -9.18 -19.90 -5.89
CA ILE A 72 -9.29 -19.28 -7.21
C ILE A 72 -8.00 -18.50 -7.46
N SER A 73 -7.14 -18.97 -8.38
CA SER A 73 -5.97 -18.22 -8.83
C SER A 73 -6.28 -17.47 -10.11
N LEU A 74 -6.06 -16.15 -10.09
CA LEU A 74 -6.38 -15.27 -11.20
C LEU A 74 -5.24 -15.14 -12.23
N GLU A 75 -4.19 -15.94 -12.13
CA GLU A 75 -2.99 -15.85 -12.96
C GLU A 75 -3.23 -16.02 -14.47
N ARG A 76 -4.35 -16.66 -14.87
CA ARG A 76 -4.73 -16.83 -16.28
C ARG A 76 -5.60 -15.69 -16.83
N MET A 77 -6.07 -14.78 -15.98
CA MET A 77 -6.74 -13.54 -16.36
C MET A 77 -5.71 -12.40 -16.37
N ASN A 78 -4.80 -12.41 -17.35
CA ASN A 78 -3.58 -11.60 -17.35
C ASN A 78 -3.43 -10.70 -18.60
N ARG A 79 -4.52 -10.34 -19.23
CA ARG A 79 -4.50 -9.51 -20.44
C ARG A 79 -4.54 -8.01 -20.09
N ILE A 80 -3.65 -7.22 -20.67
CA ILE A 80 -3.81 -5.78 -20.84
C ILE A 80 -4.79 -5.58 -21.99
N LYS A 81 -6.06 -5.25 -21.68
CA LYS A 81 -7.12 -5.15 -22.69
C LYS A 81 -6.97 -3.91 -23.56
N SER A 82 -6.57 -2.80 -22.97
CA SER A 82 -6.31 -1.55 -23.69
C SER A 82 -5.41 -0.61 -22.89
N ILE A 83 -4.64 0.21 -23.61
CA ILE A 83 -4.00 1.43 -23.10
C ILE A 83 -4.45 2.56 -24.05
N ASP A 84 -5.20 3.53 -23.51
CA ASP A 84 -5.75 4.66 -24.28
C ASP A 84 -4.97 5.92 -23.94
N ARG A 85 -4.14 6.38 -24.88
CA ARG A 85 -3.28 7.56 -24.70
C ARG A 85 -4.08 8.87 -24.63
N GLU A 86 -5.19 8.96 -25.34
CA GLU A 86 -6.01 10.17 -25.37
C GLU A 86 -6.78 10.35 -24.07
N LYS A 87 -7.34 9.25 -23.54
CA LYS A 87 -8.06 9.26 -22.27
C LYS A 87 -7.14 9.12 -21.07
N MET A 88 -5.85 8.79 -21.29
CA MET A 88 -4.88 8.46 -20.26
C MET A 88 -5.43 7.40 -19.29
N THR A 89 -5.90 6.27 -19.84
CA THR A 89 -6.46 5.14 -19.08
C THR A 89 -5.97 3.81 -19.62
N ALA A 90 -5.96 2.81 -18.77
CA ALA A 90 -5.78 1.42 -19.17
C ALA A 90 -6.89 0.55 -18.59
N VAL A 91 -7.25 -0.52 -19.31
CA VAL A 91 -8.15 -1.57 -18.82
C VAL A 91 -7.37 -2.88 -18.78
N VAL A 92 -7.34 -3.51 -17.60
CA VAL A 92 -6.55 -4.72 -17.36
C VAL A 92 -7.36 -5.79 -16.64
N GLU A 93 -6.95 -7.04 -16.84
CA GLU A 93 -7.40 -8.16 -16.02
C GLU A 93 -6.58 -8.26 -14.73
N PRO A 94 -7.12 -8.86 -13.65
CA PRO A 94 -6.49 -8.84 -12.32
C PRO A 94 -5.15 -9.59 -12.24
N GLY A 95 -4.91 -10.57 -13.09
CA GLY A 95 -3.67 -11.36 -13.14
C GLY A 95 -2.51 -10.71 -13.88
N VAL A 96 -2.67 -9.50 -14.42
CA VAL A 96 -1.58 -8.75 -15.05
C VAL A 96 -0.51 -8.45 -14.01
N ILE A 97 0.75 -8.77 -14.34
CA ILE A 97 1.92 -8.48 -13.49
C ILE A 97 2.21 -6.97 -13.52
N LEU A 98 2.41 -6.37 -12.35
CA LEU A 98 2.64 -4.93 -12.19
C LEU A 98 3.81 -4.44 -13.04
N GLY A 99 4.96 -5.09 -12.96
CA GLY A 99 6.15 -4.68 -13.73
C GLY A 99 5.95 -4.77 -15.24
N ASP A 100 5.19 -5.76 -15.73
CA ASP A 100 4.86 -5.88 -17.15
C ASP A 100 3.91 -4.75 -17.58
N PHE A 101 2.93 -4.44 -16.73
CA PHE A 101 2.00 -3.34 -16.96
C PHE A 101 2.70 -1.99 -17.01
N GLN A 102 3.57 -1.70 -16.05
CA GLN A 102 4.33 -0.45 -16.03
C GLN A 102 5.18 -0.29 -17.28
N ARG A 103 5.89 -1.33 -17.71
CA ARG A 103 6.67 -1.29 -18.98
C ARG A 103 5.79 -1.05 -20.20
N ALA A 104 4.63 -1.69 -20.28
CA ALA A 104 3.70 -1.49 -21.39
C ALA A 104 3.15 -0.05 -21.43
N VAL A 105 2.82 0.52 -20.27
CA VAL A 105 2.34 1.91 -20.13
C VAL A 105 3.44 2.91 -20.49
N GLU A 106 4.67 2.66 -20.05
CA GLU A 106 5.82 3.53 -20.34
C GLU A 106 6.21 3.52 -21.82
N ALA A 107 6.04 2.40 -22.51
CA ALA A 107 6.25 2.31 -23.96
C ALA A 107 5.29 3.23 -24.76
N GLU A 108 4.14 3.56 -24.17
CA GLU A 108 3.16 4.51 -24.72
C GLU A 108 3.39 5.96 -24.27
N GLY A 109 4.49 6.26 -23.56
CA GLY A 109 4.79 7.59 -23.03
C GLY A 109 3.91 7.99 -21.84
N LEU A 110 3.28 7.03 -21.21
CA LEU A 110 2.43 7.20 -20.04
C LEU A 110 3.11 6.63 -18.78
N PHE A 111 2.50 6.82 -17.63
CA PHE A 111 3.06 6.42 -16.34
C PHE A 111 1.98 5.92 -15.38
N TYR A 112 2.27 4.79 -14.70
CA TYR A 112 1.46 4.25 -13.61
C TYR A 112 2.25 4.33 -12.30
N PRO A 113 1.96 5.29 -11.42
CA PRO A 113 2.79 5.60 -10.26
C PRO A 113 2.87 4.54 -9.16
N PRO A 114 1.81 3.78 -8.80
CA PRO A 114 1.89 2.83 -7.69
C PRO A 114 3.07 1.88 -7.83
N ASP A 115 3.93 1.84 -6.80
CA ASP A 115 5.22 1.17 -6.82
C ASP A 115 5.48 0.41 -5.51
N PRO A 116 4.71 -0.65 -5.22
CA PRO A 116 5.08 -1.58 -4.17
C PRO A 116 6.41 -2.26 -4.53
N THR A 117 7.21 -2.57 -3.51
CA THR A 117 8.58 -3.12 -3.70
C THR A 117 8.61 -4.41 -4.54
N GLU A 118 7.52 -5.17 -4.53
CA GLU A 118 7.41 -6.45 -5.24
C GLU A 118 6.75 -6.29 -6.62
N TRP A 119 7.55 -6.20 -7.66
CA TRP A 119 7.07 -5.98 -9.03
C TRP A 119 6.43 -7.20 -9.70
N SER A 120 6.66 -8.41 -9.15
CA SER A 120 6.00 -9.62 -9.63
C SER A 120 4.56 -9.77 -9.10
N CYS A 121 4.08 -8.84 -8.28
CA CYS A 121 2.70 -8.81 -7.84
C CYS A 121 1.73 -8.57 -9.00
N GLN A 122 0.49 -8.99 -8.81
CA GLN A 122 -0.58 -8.81 -9.80
C GLN A 122 -1.43 -7.59 -9.48
N ILE A 123 -1.91 -6.88 -10.51
CA ILE A 123 -2.74 -5.66 -10.38
C ILE A 123 -4.00 -5.91 -9.54
N GLY A 124 -4.67 -7.06 -9.71
CA GLY A 124 -5.82 -7.42 -8.85
C GLY A 124 -5.44 -7.55 -7.37
N GLY A 125 -4.22 -8.03 -7.09
CA GLY A 125 -3.66 -8.10 -5.74
C GLY A 125 -3.36 -6.71 -5.18
N THR A 126 -2.78 -5.80 -5.99
CA THR A 126 -2.50 -4.42 -5.54
C THR A 126 -3.78 -3.66 -5.22
N VAL A 127 -4.85 -3.85 -6.00
CA VAL A 127 -6.17 -3.29 -5.71
C VAL A 127 -6.78 -3.91 -4.46
N ALA A 128 -6.76 -5.24 -4.35
CA ALA A 128 -7.35 -5.95 -3.22
C ALA A 128 -6.69 -5.61 -1.86
N THR A 129 -5.42 -5.20 -1.86
CA THR A 129 -4.69 -4.80 -0.64
C THR A 129 -4.50 -3.29 -0.52
N ASN A 130 -4.96 -2.50 -1.49
CA ASN A 130 -4.64 -1.08 -1.61
C ASN A 130 -3.13 -0.85 -1.48
N ALA A 131 -2.34 -1.59 -2.25
CA ALA A 131 -0.89 -1.59 -2.14
C ALA A 131 -0.32 -0.19 -2.35
N SER A 132 0.72 0.12 -1.59
CA SER A 132 1.46 1.37 -1.65
C SER A 132 2.97 1.08 -1.63
N GLY A 133 3.79 2.09 -1.80
CA GLY A 133 5.25 1.99 -1.80
C GLY A 133 5.89 3.35 -1.63
N ALA A 134 7.14 3.50 -2.07
CA ALA A 134 7.91 4.72 -1.89
C ALA A 134 7.29 5.95 -2.57
N ARG A 135 6.79 5.77 -3.79
CA ARG A 135 6.17 6.87 -4.57
C ARG A 135 4.82 7.31 -4.03
N SER A 136 4.27 6.58 -3.04
CA SER A 136 3.02 7.00 -2.38
C SER A 136 3.15 8.34 -1.68
N PHE A 137 4.36 8.76 -1.32
CA PHE A 137 4.63 10.09 -0.76
C PHE A 137 4.14 11.21 -1.68
N LYS A 138 4.35 11.05 -3.00
CA LYS A 138 3.87 12.03 -4.01
C LYS A 138 2.51 11.67 -4.57
N TYR A 139 2.28 10.41 -4.92
CA TYR A 139 1.19 9.99 -5.77
C TYR A 139 0.03 9.32 -5.04
N GLY A 140 0.23 8.93 -3.77
CA GLY A 140 -0.75 8.13 -3.04
C GLY A 140 -0.66 6.63 -3.34
N ALA A 141 -1.61 5.87 -2.83
CA ALA A 141 -1.69 4.42 -2.97
C ALA A 141 -2.48 3.99 -4.22
N THR A 142 -2.57 2.69 -4.46
CA THR A 142 -3.34 2.11 -5.58
C THR A 142 -4.77 2.65 -5.69
N ARG A 143 -5.43 2.96 -4.56
CA ARG A 143 -6.79 3.52 -4.49
C ARG A 143 -6.98 4.75 -5.38
N GLU A 144 -5.98 5.62 -5.44
CA GLU A 144 -6.03 6.85 -6.23
C GLU A 144 -6.02 6.56 -7.75
N PHE A 145 -5.59 5.35 -8.12
CA PHE A 145 -5.44 4.90 -9.51
C PHE A 145 -6.45 3.79 -9.87
N VAL A 146 -7.63 3.78 -9.24
CA VAL A 146 -8.74 2.89 -9.62
C VAL A 146 -9.93 3.73 -10.03
N ARG A 147 -10.36 3.61 -11.29
CA ARG A 147 -11.50 4.35 -11.84
C ARG A 147 -12.77 3.51 -11.91
N ARG A 148 -12.65 2.24 -12.30
CA ARG A 148 -13.78 1.31 -12.44
C ARG A 148 -13.33 -0.11 -12.11
N LEU A 149 -14.23 -0.86 -11.50
CA LEU A 149 -14.06 -2.29 -11.22
C LEU A 149 -15.22 -3.10 -11.80
N GLU A 150 -14.91 -4.28 -12.35
CA GLU A 150 -15.87 -5.36 -12.51
C GLU A 150 -15.59 -6.45 -11.47
N ILE A 151 -16.64 -6.91 -10.81
CA ILE A 151 -16.56 -7.79 -9.65
C ILE A 151 -17.59 -8.89 -9.79
N VAL A 152 -17.22 -10.14 -9.49
CA VAL A 152 -18.16 -11.24 -9.28
C VAL A 152 -18.37 -11.39 -7.77
N LEU A 153 -19.63 -11.26 -7.34
CA LEU A 153 -20.04 -11.37 -5.94
C LEU A 153 -20.17 -12.84 -5.50
N ALA A 154 -20.24 -13.07 -4.20
CA ALA A 154 -20.35 -14.42 -3.63
C ALA A 154 -21.56 -15.23 -4.16
N ASN A 155 -22.65 -14.55 -4.50
CA ASN A 155 -23.86 -15.16 -5.10
C ASN A 155 -23.77 -15.37 -6.62
N ALA A 156 -22.57 -15.21 -7.20
CA ALA A 156 -22.28 -15.31 -8.64
C ALA A 156 -22.85 -14.18 -9.51
N ASP A 157 -23.53 -13.18 -8.93
CA ASP A 157 -23.96 -12.00 -9.69
C ASP A 157 -22.77 -11.06 -9.94
N ARG A 158 -22.91 -10.17 -10.89
CA ARG A 158 -21.85 -9.24 -11.30
C ARG A 158 -22.18 -7.82 -10.89
N LEU A 159 -21.17 -7.12 -10.46
CA LEU A 159 -21.22 -5.71 -10.14
C LEU A 159 -20.19 -4.96 -11.00
N THR A 160 -20.63 -3.92 -11.70
CA THR A 160 -19.74 -2.91 -12.27
C THR A 160 -19.90 -1.67 -11.44
N ILE A 161 -18.81 -1.09 -10.98
CA ILE A 161 -18.84 0.11 -10.16
C ILE A 161 -17.76 1.10 -10.63
N SER A 162 -18.15 2.35 -10.83
CA SER A 162 -17.26 3.42 -11.25
C SER A 162 -17.11 4.45 -10.14
N ARG A 163 -15.96 5.09 -10.09
CA ARG A 163 -15.71 6.16 -9.13
C ARG A 163 -16.69 7.32 -9.32
N GLY A 164 -17.29 7.74 -8.21
CA GLY A 164 -18.32 8.81 -8.19
C GLY A 164 -19.73 8.35 -8.48
N GLU A 165 -19.95 7.06 -8.80
CA GLU A 165 -21.26 6.53 -9.17
C GLU A 165 -22.17 6.27 -7.94
N SER A 166 -21.59 5.80 -6.85
CA SER A 166 -22.34 5.45 -5.63
C SER A 166 -21.66 6.06 -4.41
N VAL A 167 -22.06 7.28 -4.05
CA VAL A 167 -21.43 8.08 -3.00
C VAL A 167 -22.38 8.32 -1.84
N SER A 168 -21.96 7.96 -0.62
CA SER A 168 -22.62 8.29 0.65
C SER A 168 -21.90 9.48 1.29
N ALA A 169 -22.53 10.64 1.31
CA ALA A 169 -21.93 11.89 1.81
C ALA A 169 -21.98 12.01 3.33
N GLY A 170 -23.14 11.75 3.93
CA GLY A 170 -23.41 11.96 5.36
C GLY A 170 -23.63 10.69 6.17
N GLY A 171 -23.45 9.50 5.54
CA GLY A 171 -23.68 8.22 6.20
C GLY A 171 -25.00 7.56 5.77
N GLU A 172 -25.60 8.06 4.70
CA GLU A 172 -26.77 7.43 4.06
C GLU A 172 -26.39 6.00 3.62
N PRO A 173 -27.36 5.07 3.60
CA PRO A 173 -27.12 3.72 3.10
C PRO A 173 -26.54 3.73 1.68
N VAL A 174 -25.55 2.88 1.46
CA VAL A 174 -25.00 2.61 0.13
C VAL A 174 -25.96 1.68 -0.59
N GLU A 175 -26.34 2.03 -1.82
CA GLU A 175 -27.12 1.17 -2.71
C GLU A 175 -26.27 0.81 -3.93
N LEU A 176 -26.10 -0.49 -4.16
CA LEU A 176 -25.44 -1.04 -5.33
C LEU A 176 -26.46 -1.81 -6.17
N THR A 177 -26.39 -1.66 -7.49
CA THR A 177 -27.25 -2.42 -8.42
C THR A 177 -26.38 -3.38 -9.21
N THR A 178 -26.68 -4.66 -9.11
CA THR A 178 -25.95 -5.71 -9.82
C THR A 178 -26.40 -5.80 -11.29
N LYS A 179 -25.67 -6.57 -12.09
CA LYS A 179 -25.99 -6.77 -13.52
C LYS A 179 -27.34 -7.47 -13.72
N SER A 180 -27.78 -8.30 -12.78
CA SER A 180 -29.12 -8.91 -12.80
C SER A 180 -30.25 -7.94 -12.43
N GLY A 181 -29.91 -6.73 -11.96
CA GLY A 181 -30.88 -5.73 -11.45
C GLY A 181 -31.20 -5.88 -9.97
N ALA A 182 -30.56 -6.81 -9.25
CA ALA A 182 -30.72 -6.93 -7.80
C ALA A 182 -30.08 -5.74 -7.08
N LYS A 183 -30.74 -5.26 -6.01
CA LYS A 183 -30.24 -4.17 -5.18
C LYS A 183 -29.61 -4.73 -3.91
N ILE A 184 -28.41 -4.24 -3.59
CA ILE A 184 -27.71 -4.52 -2.34
C ILE A 184 -27.66 -3.21 -1.57
N VAL A 185 -28.20 -3.19 -0.36
CA VAL A 185 -28.26 -1.99 0.48
C VAL A 185 -27.64 -2.29 1.83
N PHE A 186 -26.74 -1.43 2.28
CA PHE A 186 -26.10 -1.54 3.61
C PHE A 186 -25.70 -0.16 4.14
N SER A 187 -25.59 -0.07 5.45
CA SER A 187 -25.04 1.13 6.11
C SER A 187 -23.52 1.14 6.01
N PRO A 188 -22.91 2.26 5.59
CA PRO A 188 -21.47 2.39 5.61
C PRO A 188 -20.93 2.37 7.06
N PRO A 189 -19.72 1.84 7.31
CA PRO A 189 -19.12 1.85 8.65
C PRO A 189 -19.04 3.26 9.24
N THR A 190 -19.12 3.39 10.56
CA THR A 190 -19.14 4.69 11.26
C THR A 190 -17.83 5.03 11.99
N TYR A 191 -16.85 4.13 12.01
CA TYR A 191 -15.57 4.40 12.64
C TYR A 191 -14.77 5.49 11.90
N THR A 192 -13.95 6.21 12.64
CA THR A 192 -13.03 7.18 12.08
C THR A 192 -11.69 6.51 11.76
N SER A 193 -11.24 6.64 10.53
CA SER A 193 -9.88 6.19 10.16
C SER A 193 -8.84 7.01 10.91
N PRO A 194 -7.71 6.39 11.30
CA PRO A 194 -6.54 7.12 11.80
C PRO A 194 -6.12 8.23 10.83
N ASP A 195 -5.72 9.38 11.39
CA ASP A 195 -5.19 10.49 10.59
C ASP A 195 -3.71 10.23 10.27
N VAL A 196 -3.49 9.30 9.38
CA VAL A 196 -2.17 8.86 8.90
C VAL A 196 -2.16 8.82 7.37
N ARG A 197 -0.97 8.93 6.78
CA ARG A 197 -0.82 8.99 5.32
C ARG A 197 -1.10 7.66 4.65
N LYS A 198 -0.74 6.55 5.30
CA LYS A 198 -0.96 5.19 4.82
C LYS A 198 -1.77 4.40 5.83
N ASN A 199 -2.88 3.81 5.38
CA ASN A 199 -3.72 2.96 6.21
C ASN A 199 -4.48 1.96 5.36
N VAL A 200 -4.30 0.69 5.66
CA VAL A 200 -5.04 -0.44 5.08
C VAL A 200 -5.73 -1.27 6.16
N SER A 201 -5.98 -0.67 7.33
CA SER A 201 -6.57 -1.35 8.49
C SER A 201 -8.09 -1.28 8.43
N GLY A 202 -8.70 -2.34 7.92
CA GLY A 202 -10.15 -2.45 7.78
C GLY A 202 -10.71 -1.92 6.47
N PHE A 203 -12.05 -1.96 6.31
CA PHE A 203 -12.68 -1.41 5.13
C PHE A 203 -12.57 0.12 5.11
N TYR A 204 -12.41 0.68 3.93
CA TYR A 204 -12.33 2.12 3.78
C TYR A 204 -13.66 2.80 4.19
N ASN A 205 -13.56 3.91 4.93
CA ASN A 205 -14.74 4.59 5.48
C ASN A 205 -14.65 6.12 5.56
N SER A 206 -13.70 6.73 4.84
CA SER A 206 -13.64 8.21 4.78
C SER A 206 -14.91 8.78 4.15
N ARG A 207 -15.30 9.98 4.59
CA ARG A 207 -16.47 10.68 4.06
C ARG A 207 -16.06 11.85 3.15
N PRO A 208 -16.76 12.02 2.01
CA PRO A 208 -17.79 11.15 1.46
C PRO A 208 -17.24 9.75 1.12
N LEU A 209 -18.04 8.69 1.37
CA LEU A 209 -17.67 7.33 1.00
C LEU A 209 -18.11 7.05 -0.42
N ASP A 210 -17.19 6.82 -1.32
CA ASP A 210 -17.46 6.23 -2.62
C ASP A 210 -17.43 4.70 -2.50
N ALA A 211 -18.49 4.02 -2.92
CA ALA A 211 -18.64 2.58 -2.68
C ALA A 211 -17.56 1.72 -3.36
N ILE A 212 -16.94 2.19 -4.44
CA ILE A 212 -15.79 1.51 -5.06
C ILE A 212 -14.65 1.33 -4.06
N ASP A 213 -14.50 2.28 -3.13
CA ASP A 213 -13.44 2.27 -2.15
C ASP A 213 -13.55 1.14 -1.11
N LEU A 214 -14.74 0.55 -0.93
CA LEU A 214 -14.92 -0.63 -0.08
C LEU A 214 -14.23 -1.86 -0.66
N PHE A 215 -14.20 -1.99 -1.98
CA PHE A 215 -13.57 -3.13 -2.66
C PHE A 215 -12.05 -2.99 -2.73
N ILE A 216 -11.53 -1.75 -2.74
CA ILE A 216 -10.10 -1.46 -2.75
C ILE A 216 -9.56 -1.62 -1.33
N GLY A 217 -8.69 -2.62 -1.12
CA GLY A 217 -8.20 -2.98 0.21
C GLY A 217 -9.10 -3.95 0.97
N SER A 218 -10.08 -4.60 0.29
CA SER A 218 -10.99 -5.58 0.92
C SER A 218 -10.40 -6.99 1.09
N GLU A 219 -9.20 -7.23 0.57
CA GLU A 219 -8.47 -8.50 0.67
C GLU A 219 -9.28 -9.73 0.20
N GLY A 220 -10.08 -9.53 -0.86
CA GLY A 220 -10.90 -10.60 -1.44
C GLY A 220 -12.08 -11.03 -0.58
N THR A 221 -12.48 -10.25 0.41
CA THR A 221 -13.61 -10.60 1.30
C THR A 221 -14.97 -10.16 0.77
N LEU A 222 -15.04 -9.22 -0.16
CA LEU A 222 -16.30 -8.62 -0.65
C LEU A 222 -16.68 -9.02 -2.08
N GLY A 223 -15.78 -9.66 -2.81
CA GLY A 223 -15.98 -10.10 -4.19
C GLY A 223 -14.67 -10.45 -4.88
N VAL A 224 -14.77 -11.01 -6.09
CA VAL A 224 -13.63 -11.33 -6.95
C VAL A 224 -13.54 -10.28 -8.05
N ILE A 225 -12.48 -9.47 -8.04
CA ILE A 225 -12.22 -8.45 -9.07
C ILE A 225 -11.83 -9.16 -10.37
N THR A 226 -12.48 -8.81 -11.49
CA THR A 226 -12.28 -9.46 -12.80
C THR A 226 -11.82 -8.51 -13.89
N GLU A 227 -12.02 -7.20 -13.72
CA GLU A 227 -11.52 -6.17 -14.63
C GLU A 227 -11.29 -4.88 -13.84
N ILE A 228 -10.27 -4.13 -14.23
CA ILE A 228 -9.84 -2.91 -13.56
C ILE A 228 -9.55 -1.85 -14.61
N GLU A 229 -10.18 -0.68 -14.50
CA GLU A 229 -9.83 0.51 -15.27
C GLU A 229 -8.97 1.43 -14.40
N LEU A 230 -7.79 1.77 -14.92
CA LEU A 230 -6.74 2.52 -14.24
C LEU A 230 -6.48 3.83 -14.97
N PRO A 231 -6.61 5.01 -14.31
CA PRO A 231 -6.09 6.26 -14.84
C PRO A 231 -4.57 6.24 -14.86
N LEU A 232 -4.01 6.89 -15.87
CA LEU A 232 -2.59 7.00 -16.11
C LEU A 232 -2.17 8.48 -16.08
N LEU A 233 -0.88 8.72 -15.88
CA LEU A 233 -0.27 10.04 -15.96
C LEU A 233 0.65 10.13 -17.19
N LYS A 234 1.08 11.32 -17.56
CA LYS A 234 2.21 11.49 -18.48
C LYS A 234 3.48 11.02 -17.78
N LYS A 235 4.36 10.35 -18.53
CA LYS A 235 5.67 9.98 -18.01
C LYS A 235 6.47 11.25 -17.70
N PRO A 236 7.10 11.36 -16.51
CA PRO A 236 8.03 12.45 -16.21
C PRO A 236 9.15 12.55 -17.26
N GLU A 237 9.56 13.76 -17.60
CA GLU A 237 10.61 14.01 -18.60
C GLU A 237 11.98 13.57 -18.09
N GLY A 238 12.25 13.84 -16.80
CA GLY A 238 13.48 13.47 -16.11
C GLY A 238 13.27 13.27 -14.63
N SER A 239 14.31 12.82 -13.97
CA SER A 239 14.40 12.79 -12.53
C SER A 239 15.86 12.71 -12.09
N PHE A 240 16.18 13.28 -10.93
CA PHE A 240 17.40 12.97 -10.23
C PHE A 240 17.11 12.36 -8.85
N SER A 241 18.07 11.64 -8.33
CA SER A 241 17.98 10.96 -7.05
C SER A 241 19.28 11.09 -6.27
N GLY A 242 19.19 10.94 -4.96
CA GLY A 242 20.38 10.89 -4.10
C GLY A 242 20.18 9.95 -2.94
N ILE A 243 21.29 9.32 -2.51
CA ILE A 243 21.40 8.68 -1.19
C ILE A 243 22.32 9.56 -0.36
N VAL A 244 21.76 10.27 0.60
CA VAL A 244 22.46 11.27 1.41
C VAL A 244 22.62 10.77 2.83
N PHE A 245 23.84 10.92 3.37
CA PHE A 245 24.21 10.39 4.67
C PHE A 245 24.28 11.52 5.70
N PHE A 246 23.94 11.20 6.94
CA PHE A 246 23.95 12.13 8.06
C PHE A 246 24.71 11.52 9.26
N GLU A 247 25.60 12.30 9.86
CA GLU A 247 26.30 11.90 11.10
C GLU A 247 25.42 12.09 12.34
N ASP A 248 24.47 13.01 12.28
CA ASP A 248 23.52 13.30 13.36
C ASP A 248 22.07 13.01 12.97
N GLY A 249 21.35 12.29 13.83
CA GLY A 249 19.96 11.90 13.59
C GLY A 249 18.97 13.07 13.71
N SER A 250 19.30 14.15 14.42
CA SER A 250 18.45 15.34 14.51
C SER A 250 18.52 16.16 13.23
N ASP A 251 19.70 16.25 12.60
CA ASP A 251 19.88 16.90 11.31
C ASP A 251 19.12 16.14 10.22
N LEU A 252 19.21 14.80 10.22
CA LEU A 252 18.44 13.95 9.32
C LEU A 252 16.93 14.17 9.45
N LEU A 253 16.40 14.17 10.67
CA LEU A 253 14.97 14.38 10.88
C LEU A 253 14.54 15.80 10.52
N GLY A 254 15.36 16.82 10.85
CA GLY A 254 15.14 18.20 10.45
C GLY A 254 15.07 18.36 8.93
N PHE A 255 15.99 17.71 8.19
CA PHE A 255 15.96 17.66 6.73
C PHE A 255 14.66 17.05 6.21
N VAL A 256 14.27 15.88 6.71
CA VAL A 256 13.04 15.20 6.30
C VAL A 256 11.81 16.07 6.55
N ASP A 257 11.70 16.68 7.73
CA ASP A 257 10.55 17.53 8.09
C ASP A 257 10.46 18.75 7.18
N GLU A 258 11.57 19.39 6.84
CA GLU A 258 11.58 20.55 5.94
C GLU A 258 11.24 20.16 4.49
N VAL A 259 11.84 19.09 3.95
CA VAL A 259 11.51 18.59 2.60
C VAL A 259 10.03 18.21 2.51
N ARG A 260 9.49 17.56 3.52
CA ARG A 260 8.05 17.25 3.59
C ARG A 260 7.20 18.51 3.57
N ALA A 261 7.53 19.50 4.39
CA ALA A 261 6.79 20.76 4.48
C ALA A 261 6.78 21.49 3.12
N ILE A 262 7.93 21.59 2.46
CA ILE A 262 8.05 22.20 1.12
C ILE A 262 7.25 21.41 0.09
N SER A 263 7.39 20.08 0.05
CA SER A 263 6.67 19.22 -0.90
C SER A 263 5.16 19.30 -0.74
N PHE A 264 4.64 19.41 0.49
CA PHE A 264 3.20 19.59 0.71
C PHE A 264 2.72 21.00 0.35
N ALA A 265 3.51 22.02 0.64
CA ALA A 265 3.20 23.39 0.24
C ALA A 265 3.19 23.53 -1.28
N SER A 266 4.13 22.93 -2.01
CA SER A 266 4.19 22.96 -3.48
C SER A 266 2.98 22.30 -4.13
N ARG A 267 2.45 21.25 -3.49
CA ARG A 267 1.19 20.59 -3.91
C ARG A 267 -0.05 21.40 -3.56
N GLY A 268 0.12 22.57 -2.92
CA GLY A 268 -0.92 23.53 -2.57
C GLY A 268 -1.97 22.93 -1.64
N ASP A 269 -1.68 22.73 -0.37
CA ASP A 269 -2.59 22.17 0.67
C ASP A 269 -3.46 20.98 0.21
N LEU A 270 -3.30 20.58 -1.05
CA LEU A 270 -3.76 19.31 -1.60
C LEU A 270 -2.74 18.19 -1.34
N GLY A 271 -1.86 18.38 -0.38
CA GLY A 271 -1.28 17.23 0.29
C GLY A 271 -2.49 16.43 0.71
N PHE A 272 -2.64 15.20 0.18
CA PHE A 272 -3.77 14.31 0.35
C PHE A 272 -4.46 14.52 1.71
N LYS A 273 -5.11 15.68 1.91
CA LYS A 273 -6.18 15.79 2.85
C LYS A 273 -7.23 14.88 2.26
N ARG A 274 -7.13 13.59 2.58
CA ARG A 274 -8.33 12.80 2.73
C ARG A 274 -9.28 13.77 3.41
N ILE A 275 -10.40 14.06 2.75
CA ILE A 275 -11.44 14.91 3.30
C ILE A 275 -11.99 14.13 4.51
N ASN A 276 -11.28 14.14 5.61
CA ASN A 276 -11.79 13.83 6.93
C ASN A 276 -12.46 15.11 7.42
N ALA A 277 -13.64 15.41 6.87
CA ALA A 277 -14.55 16.38 7.43
C ALA A 277 -14.97 15.87 8.81
N GLY A 278 -14.25 16.22 9.86
CA GLY A 278 -14.63 15.83 11.20
C GLY A 278 -13.59 16.09 12.29
N SER A 279 -12.96 17.27 12.32
CA SER A 279 -12.46 17.82 13.58
C SER A 279 -12.52 19.34 13.53
N ALA A 280 -13.49 19.89 14.27
CA ALA A 280 -13.64 21.31 14.48
C ALA A 280 -12.46 21.84 15.28
N GLY A 281 -11.69 22.76 14.69
CA GLY A 281 -10.59 23.47 15.29
C GLY A 281 -10.17 24.65 14.43
N LEU A 282 -11.01 25.70 14.41
CA LEU A 282 -10.72 27.12 14.18
C LEU A 282 -9.55 27.49 13.25
N ILE A 283 -9.82 27.60 11.94
CA ILE A 283 -9.49 28.78 11.15
C ILE A 283 -10.66 28.94 10.16
N THR A 284 -11.40 30.04 10.27
CA THR A 284 -12.51 30.37 9.40
C THR A 284 -11.99 30.80 8.03
N PRO A 285 -12.33 30.10 6.94
CA PRO A 285 -12.30 30.70 5.61
C PRO A 285 -13.61 31.46 5.40
N SER A 286 -13.50 32.61 4.72
CA SER A 286 -14.61 33.44 4.36
C SER A 286 -15.72 32.68 3.64
N ALA A 287 -16.97 33.11 3.86
CA ALA A 287 -18.22 32.45 3.49
C ALA A 287 -18.50 32.24 1.98
N GLU A 288 -17.54 32.36 1.09
CA GLU A 288 -17.73 32.20 -0.38
C GLU A 288 -17.26 30.85 -0.95
N ALA A 289 -16.68 29.95 -0.13
CA ALA A 289 -16.19 28.65 -0.60
C ALA A 289 -17.19 27.48 -0.43
N ALA A 290 -18.44 27.73 -0.04
CA ALA A 290 -19.39 26.71 0.38
C ALA A 290 -20.38 26.22 -0.68
N ALA A 291 -20.11 26.36 -1.98
CA ALA A 291 -21.05 26.01 -3.04
C ALA A 291 -20.46 25.29 -4.27
N THR A 292 -19.40 24.48 -4.11
CA THR A 292 -18.91 23.66 -5.24
C THR A 292 -19.20 22.19 -4.94
N PRO A 293 -19.96 21.48 -5.81
CA PRO A 293 -20.18 20.04 -5.64
C PRO A 293 -18.85 19.28 -5.76
N PRO A 294 -18.72 18.08 -5.14
CA PRO A 294 -17.49 17.30 -5.18
C PRO A 294 -17.09 17.02 -6.62
N LYS A 295 -15.88 17.38 -6.99
CA LYS A 295 -15.35 17.20 -8.34
C LYS A 295 -15.25 15.73 -8.66
N GLN A 296 -15.73 15.34 -9.83
CA GLN A 296 -15.63 13.96 -10.34
C GLN A 296 -14.15 13.56 -10.45
N GLY A 297 -13.81 12.28 -10.24
CA GLY A 297 -12.43 11.76 -10.22
C GLY A 297 -11.59 12.12 -11.46
N GLY A 298 -12.23 12.33 -12.62
CA GLY A 298 -11.58 12.88 -13.81
C GLY A 298 -11.11 14.32 -13.66
N GLU A 299 -11.79 15.13 -12.82
CA GLU A 299 -11.38 16.52 -12.55
C GLU A 299 -10.22 16.60 -11.55
N LEU A 300 -10.09 15.62 -10.63
CA LEU A 300 -8.95 15.54 -9.73
C LEU A 300 -7.67 15.20 -10.51
N LEU A 301 -7.75 14.26 -11.46
CA LEU A 301 -6.63 13.93 -12.35
C LEU A 301 -6.32 15.06 -13.34
N ALA A 302 -7.34 15.75 -13.86
CA ALA A 302 -7.17 16.96 -14.64
C ALA A 302 -6.61 18.12 -13.78
N ALA A 303 -6.97 18.21 -12.49
CA ALA A 303 -6.40 19.17 -11.56
C ALA A 303 -4.94 18.84 -11.21
N ILE A 304 -4.59 17.56 -11.08
CA ILE A 304 -3.20 17.08 -10.92
C ILE A 304 -2.40 17.36 -12.20
N ALA A 305 -2.97 17.10 -13.38
CA ALA A 305 -2.32 17.35 -14.67
C ALA A 305 -2.22 18.86 -15.02
N ASN A 306 -3.27 19.65 -14.74
CA ASN A 306 -3.27 21.10 -15.01
C ASN A 306 -2.46 21.91 -13.99
N ARG A 307 -2.20 21.41 -12.79
CA ARG A 307 -1.30 22.05 -11.83
C ARG A 307 0.17 21.89 -12.17
N LYS A 308 0.55 20.91 -13.01
CA LYS A 308 1.92 20.82 -13.54
C LYS A 308 2.38 22.12 -14.21
N SER A 309 1.48 22.93 -14.77
CA SER A 309 1.83 24.19 -15.45
C SER A 309 2.04 25.39 -14.51
N GLN A 310 1.75 25.29 -13.22
CA GLN A 310 1.88 26.40 -12.27
C GLN A 310 2.96 26.22 -11.19
N ILE A 311 3.64 25.03 -11.14
CA ILE A 311 4.62 24.69 -10.09
C ILE A 311 6.00 24.40 -10.71
N GLU A 312 6.35 25.12 -11.76
CA GLU A 312 7.49 24.76 -12.62
C GLU A 312 8.88 24.84 -11.97
N ASN A 313 9.03 25.32 -10.73
CA ASN A 313 10.34 25.44 -10.08
C ASN A 313 10.31 25.21 -8.56
N GLN A 314 9.39 24.42 -8.03
CA GLN A 314 9.32 24.13 -6.60
C GLN A 314 9.72 22.70 -6.31
N LEU A 315 10.53 22.52 -5.26
CA LEU A 315 10.90 21.21 -4.74
C LEU A 315 9.65 20.42 -4.36
N ASP A 316 9.53 19.22 -4.90
CA ASP A 316 8.44 18.27 -4.68
C ASP A 316 8.96 16.84 -4.74
N ALA A 317 9.47 16.34 -3.62
CA ALA A 317 10.05 15.00 -3.54
C ALA A 317 9.06 13.92 -4.01
N THR A 318 9.50 13.04 -4.90
CA THR A 318 8.72 11.88 -5.36
C THR A 318 8.66 10.82 -4.28
N LEU A 319 9.77 10.64 -3.57
CA LEU A 319 9.90 9.71 -2.45
C LEU A 319 10.93 10.20 -1.44
N LEU A 320 10.81 9.73 -0.19
CA LEU A 320 11.78 9.88 0.88
C LEU A 320 11.86 8.57 1.66
N GLU A 321 12.99 7.87 1.53
CA GLU A 321 13.24 6.56 2.13
C GLU A 321 14.36 6.66 3.18
N TYR A 322 14.15 6.07 4.33
CA TYR A 322 15.06 6.09 5.46
C TYR A 322 15.82 4.78 5.61
N PHE A 323 17.07 4.88 6.02
CA PHE A 323 17.93 3.77 6.47
C PHE A 323 18.58 4.18 7.80
N ASP A 324 18.37 3.40 8.87
CA ASP A 324 19.06 3.66 10.14
C ASP A 324 20.53 3.21 10.10
N ASP A 325 21.29 3.53 11.15
CA ASP A 325 22.70 3.15 11.30
C ASP A 325 22.93 1.63 11.22
N ARG A 326 21.95 0.84 11.66
CA ARG A 326 22.02 -0.62 11.62
C ARG A 326 21.73 -1.16 10.22
N ALA A 327 20.77 -0.56 9.52
CA ALA A 327 20.49 -0.88 8.13
C ALA A 327 21.72 -0.60 7.24
N LEU A 328 22.39 0.56 7.43
CA LEU A 328 23.61 0.89 6.70
C LEU A 328 24.74 -0.11 6.97
N ARG A 329 24.97 -0.48 8.22
CA ARG A 329 25.95 -1.54 8.57
C ARG A 329 25.59 -2.90 7.98
N PHE A 330 24.31 -3.24 7.94
CA PHE A 330 23.84 -4.52 7.41
C PHE A 330 24.03 -4.61 5.91
N ILE A 331 23.78 -3.52 5.18
CA ILE A 331 23.92 -3.48 3.73
C ILE A 331 25.36 -3.28 3.26
N SER A 332 26.27 -2.77 4.12
CA SER A 332 27.67 -2.52 3.76
C SER A 332 28.44 -3.79 3.38
N GLU A 333 27.95 -4.99 3.75
CA GLU A 333 28.51 -6.26 3.24
C GLU A 333 28.37 -6.40 1.71
N ARG A 334 27.30 -5.82 1.12
CA ARG A 334 27.06 -5.83 -0.33
C ARG A 334 27.54 -4.58 -1.03
N PHE A 335 27.53 -3.45 -0.30
CA PHE A 335 27.94 -2.13 -0.78
C PHE A 335 29.05 -1.59 0.13
N PRO A 336 30.31 -2.06 -0.06
CA PRO A 336 31.43 -1.69 0.81
C PRO A 336 31.74 -0.19 0.83
N GLU A 337 31.30 0.55 -0.17
CA GLU A 337 31.39 2.01 -0.25
C GLU A 337 30.43 2.75 0.68
N THR A 338 29.50 2.06 1.35
CA THR A 338 28.59 2.67 2.32
C THR A 338 29.38 3.28 3.48
N PRO A 339 29.25 4.59 3.75
CA PRO A 339 30.01 5.25 4.81
C PRO A 339 29.72 4.65 6.19
N SER A 340 30.76 4.47 6.99
CA SER A 340 30.65 4.06 8.39
C SER A 340 30.45 5.27 9.31
N GLY A 341 29.86 5.05 10.49
CA GLY A 341 29.69 6.10 11.50
C GLY A 341 28.51 7.04 11.27
N MET A 342 27.68 6.77 10.25
CA MET A 342 26.47 7.55 9.99
C MET A 342 25.34 7.20 10.94
N ALA A 343 24.55 8.20 11.34
CA ALA A 343 23.32 8.03 12.10
C ALA A 343 22.18 7.48 11.22
N GLY A 344 22.28 7.70 9.91
CA GLY A 344 21.33 7.19 8.93
C GLY A 344 21.56 7.79 7.55
N ALA A 345 20.72 7.35 6.60
CA ALA A 345 20.67 7.91 5.25
C ALA A 345 19.24 8.14 4.78
N ILE A 346 19.09 9.07 3.84
CA ILE A 346 17.84 9.31 3.11
C ILE A 346 18.10 9.06 1.63
N PHE A 347 17.30 8.17 1.04
CA PHE A 347 17.16 8.08 -0.41
C PHE A 347 15.97 8.93 -0.83
N PHE A 348 16.21 9.86 -1.73
CA PHE A 348 15.18 10.72 -2.29
C PHE A 348 15.18 10.68 -3.81
N GLU A 349 14.04 11.04 -4.41
CA GLU A 349 13.88 11.24 -5.85
C GLU A 349 13.09 12.52 -6.08
N GLN A 350 13.48 13.28 -7.13
CA GLN A 350 12.82 14.49 -7.60
C GLN A 350 12.60 14.38 -9.12
N GLU A 351 11.38 14.57 -9.56
CA GLU A 351 11.07 14.68 -10.99
C GLU A 351 11.48 16.04 -11.53
N THR A 352 11.99 16.06 -12.76
CA THR A 352 12.54 17.25 -13.42
C THR A 352 12.02 17.39 -14.85
N THR A 353 12.24 18.58 -15.39
CA THR A 353 12.22 18.89 -16.82
C THR A 353 13.58 19.46 -17.21
N GLU A 354 13.91 19.51 -18.50
CA GLU A 354 15.14 20.18 -18.97
C GLU A 354 15.27 21.64 -18.48
N GLU A 355 14.14 22.32 -18.26
CA GLU A 355 14.10 23.73 -17.88
C GLU A 355 14.34 23.96 -16.37
N ASN A 356 14.00 23.00 -15.49
CA ASN A 356 14.00 23.21 -14.04
C ASN A 356 15.03 22.37 -13.27
N GLU A 357 15.74 21.46 -13.92
CA GLU A 357 16.65 20.52 -13.25
C GLU A 357 17.74 21.21 -12.43
N ASP A 358 18.44 22.18 -13.02
CA ASP A 358 19.51 22.92 -12.34
C ASP A 358 18.98 23.69 -11.13
N ALA A 359 17.84 24.37 -11.27
CA ALA A 359 17.24 25.15 -10.19
C ALA A 359 16.76 24.27 -9.02
N LEU A 360 16.22 23.09 -9.33
CA LEU A 360 15.81 22.12 -8.32
C LEU A 360 17.03 21.49 -7.63
N PHE A 361 18.07 21.18 -8.40
CA PHE A 361 19.32 20.66 -7.82
C PHE A 361 19.93 21.64 -6.83
N GLU A 362 19.98 22.93 -7.15
CA GLU A 362 20.46 23.96 -6.23
C GLU A 362 19.61 24.08 -4.97
N GLN A 363 18.28 23.97 -5.08
CA GLN A 363 17.39 23.96 -3.89
C GLN A 363 17.67 22.77 -2.99
N TRP A 364 17.83 21.57 -3.57
CA TRP A 364 18.18 20.37 -2.80
C TRP A 364 19.54 20.51 -2.13
N ASN A 365 20.56 21.00 -2.85
CA ASN A 365 21.90 21.22 -2.29
C ASN A 365 21.86 22.19 -1.10
N GLY A 366 21.13 23.30 -1.22
CA GLY A 366 20.96 24.26 -0.15
C GLY A 366 20.29 23.67 1.11
N LEU A 367 19.30 22.76 0.94
CA LEU A 367 18.68 22.05 2.06
C LEU A 367 19.63 21.03 2.70
N LEU A 368 20.38 20.30 1.89
CA LEU A 368 21.36 19.32 2.36
C LEU A 368 22.46 20.00 3.17
N GLU A 369 23.02 21.10 2.66
CA GLU A 369 24.03 21.91 3.39
C GLU A 369 23.47 22.47 4.70
N LYS A 370 22.26 23.03 4.68
CA LYS A 370 21.57 23.58 5.85
C LYS A 370 21.43 22.57 6.99
N HIS A 371 21.18 21.31 6.64
CA HIS A 371 20.98 20.21 7.59
C HIS A 371 22.24 19.33 7.75
N ASN A 372 23.43 19.84 7.45
CA ASN A 372 24.71 19.17 7.67
C ASN A 372 24.79 17.77 7.06
N ALA A 373 24.19 17.54 5.89
CA ALA A 373 24.37 16.29 5.16
C ALA A 373 25.82 16.13 4.74
N ASP A 374 26.35 14.92 4.80
CA ASP A 374 27.70 14.61 4.35
C ASP A 374 27.75 14.49 2.83
N LEU A 375 27.91 15.61 2.14
CA LEU A 375 27.88 15.67 0.68
C LEU A 375 29.05 14.93 0.04
N ASP A 376 30.22 14.91 0.67
CA ASP A 376 31.43 14.27 0.13
C ASP A 376 31.29 12.75 0.04
N ARG A 377 30.51 12.15 0.93
CA ARG A 377 30.24 10.70 0.98
C ARG A 377 28.88 10.32 0.41
N SER A 378 28.03 11.30 0.07
CA SER A 378 26.70 11.08 -0.51
C SER A 378 26.77 10.74 -1.99
N TRP A 379 25.75 10.04 -2.48
CA TRP A 379 25.67 9.58 -3.87
C TRP A 379 24.53 10.27 -4.58
N PHE A 380 24.81 10.77 -5.79
CA PHE A 380 23.82 11.42 -6.65
C PHE A 380 23.80 10.78 -8.02
N THR A 381 22.64 10.76 -8.67
CA THR A 381 22.52 10.24 -10.03
C THR A 381 23.07 11.26 -11.03
N THR A 382 23.99 10.81 -11.86
CA THR A 382 24.52 11.57 -12.99
C THR A 382 24.18 10.90 -14.33
N ASN A 383 23.75 9.65 -14.28
CA ASN A 383 23.44 8.82 -15.45
C ASN A 383 22.52 7.63 -15.05
N ASP A 384 22.08 6.85 -16.03
CA ASP A 384 21.23 5.68 -15.81
C ASP A 384 21.88 4.58 -14.99
N GLN A 385 23.20 4.43 -15.06
CA GLN A 385 23.93 3.43 -14.27
C GLN A 385 23.91 3.77 -12.77
N ASP A 386 24.08 5.05 -12.42
CA ASP A 386 23.99 5.51 -11.03
C ASP A 386 22.57 5.30 -10.50
N ARG A 387 21.57 5.58 -11.33
CA ARG A 387 20.15 5.37 -10.98
C ARG A 387 19.87 3.90 -10.69
N GLU A 388 20.38 3.00 -11.50
CA GLU A 388 20.21 1.55 -11.26
C GLU A 388 20.94 1.11 -10.00
N LYS A 389 22.16 1.59 -9.75
CA LYS A 389 22.93 1.31 -8.52
C LYS A 389 22.17 1.74 -7.26
N MET A 390 21.54 2.92 -7.26
CA MET A 390 20.73 3.38 -6.12
C MET A 390 19.47 2.55 -5.92
N ARG A 391 18.85 2.11 -7.02
CA ARG A 391 17.72 1.19 -6.97
C ARG A 391 18.15 -0.16 -6.40
N GLU A 392 19.28 -0.71 -6.84
CA GLU A 392 19.84 -1.95 -6.30
C GLU A 392 20.15 -1.81 -4.81
N PHE A 393 20.75 -0.70 -4.37
CA PHE A 393 20.99 -0.43 -2.95
C PHE A 393 19.71 -0.49 -2.12
N ARG A 394 18.64 0.20 -2.58
CA ARG A 394 17.34 0.19 -1.89
C ARG A 394 16.76 -1.21 -1.78
N HIS A 395 16.82 -1.99 -2.86
CA HIS A 395 16.25 -3.35 -2.90
C HIS A 395 17.12 -4.38 -2.19
N ALA A 396 18.40 -4.14 -2.04
CA ALA A 396 19.31 -5.10 -1.41
C ALA A 396 19.02 -5.32 0.08
N LEU A 397 18.54 -4.30 0.80
CA LEU A 397 18.28 -4.44 2.23
C LEU A 397 17.15 -5.44 2.56
N PRO A 398 15.95 -5.37 1.96
CA PRO A 398 14.92 -6.40 2.12
C PRO A 398 15.41 -7.81 1.74
N VAL A 399 16.19 -7.94 0.68
CA VAL A 399 16.76 -9.22 0.23
C VAL A 399 17.74 -9.76 1.30
N SER A 400 18.67 -8.94 1.78
CA SER A 400 19.64 -9.33 2.80
C SER A 400 18.95 -9.73 4.11
N VAL A 401 17.90 -9.02 4.52
CA VAL A 401 17.06 -9.38 5.67
C VAL A 401 16.43 -10.76 5.48
N ASN A 402 15.83 -11.03 4.32
CA ASN A 402 15.20 -12.32 4.03
C ASN A 402 16.24 -13.47 4.03
N GLU A 403 17.42 -13.25 3.47
CA GLU A 403 18.53 -14.22 3.50
C GLU A 403 19.02 -14.53 4.92
N PHE A 404 19.19 -13.48 5.76
CA PHE A 404 19.55 -13.65 7.15
C PHE A 404 18.53 -14.53 7.89
N ILE A 405 17.25 -14.23 7.73
CA ILE A 405 16.13 -14.96 8.36
C ILE A 405 16.09 -16.41 7.88
N ALA A 406 16.24 -16.65 6.57
CA ALA A 406 16.26 -17.99 5.98
C ALA A 406 17.45 -18.82 6.51
N LYS A 407 18.64 -18.21 6.61
CA LYS A 407 19.86 -18.86 7.17
C LYS A 407 19.63 -19.35 8.60
N HIS A 408 18.88 -18.61 9.41
CA HIS A 408 18.55 -18.98 10.80
C HIS A 408 17.29 -19.82 10.93
N LYS A 409 16.62 -20.18 9.82
CA LYS A 409 15.37 -20.95 9.78
C LYS A 409 14.26 -20.31 10.63
N GLN A 410 14.25 -18.99 10.70
CA GLN A 410 13.28 -18.20 11.43
C GLN A 410 12.27 -17.55 10.50
N ARG A 411 11.30 -16.80 11.07
CA ARG A 411 10.36 -15.95 10.34
C ARG A 411 10.65 -14.49 10.64
N LYS A 412 10.59 -13.67 9.63
CA LYS A 412 10.70 -12.23 9.78
C LYS A 412 9.57 -11.69 10.68
N VAL A 413 9.96 -10.82 11.60
CA VAL A 413 9.00 -10.03 12.40
C VAL A 413 9.23 -8.57 12.04
N GLY A 414 8.50 -8.10 11.04
CA GLY A 414 8.57 -6.74 10.52
C GLY A 414 7.36 -5.92 10.92
N THR A 415 7.57 -4.70 11.38
CA THR A 415 6.50 -3.75 11.69
C THR A 415 5.94 -3.11 10.42
N ASP A 416 4.71 -2.59 10.52
CA ASP A 416 4.00 -1.97 9.38
C ASP A 416 2.95 -0.97 9.90
N MET A 417 3.27 -0.26 10.98
CA MET A 417 2.39 0.75 11.54
C MET A 417 2.77 2.15 11.04
N ALA A 418 1.75 2.99 10.80
CA ALA A 418 1.92 4.41 10.61
C ALA A 418 1.27 5.17 11.77
N VAL A 419 1.83 6.33 12.11
CA VAL A 419 1.31 7.21 13.14
C VAL A 419 1.13 8.63 12.58
N PRO A 420 0.29 9.48 13.20
CA PRO A 420 0.16 10.88 12.79
C PRO A 420 1.50 11.61 12.79
N ASP A 421 1.67 12.53 11.84
CA ASP A 421 2.91 13.29 11.62
C ASP A 421 3.47 13.89 12.92
N ALA A 422 2.61 14.51 13.74
CA ALA A 422 3.02 15.14 15.00
C ALA A 422 3.56 14.16 16.06
N THR A 423 3.21 12.89 15.97
CA THR A 423 3.62 11.86 16.95
C THR A 423 4.77 10.99 16.44
N PHE A 424 5.14 11.12 15.18
CA PHE A 424 6.14 10.28 14.53
C PHE A 424 7.54 10.34 15.18
N PRO A 425 8.12 11.51 15.54
CA PRO A 425 9.42 11.54 16.20
C PRO A 425 9.44 10.77 17.53
N GLY A 426 8.37 10.89 18.32
CA GLY A 426 8.20 10.13 19.56
C GLY A 426 8.07 8.63 19.33
N PHE A 427 7.37 8.23 18.27
CA PHE A 427 7.20 6.84 17.91
C PHE A 427 8.52 6.21 17.39
N LEU A 428 9.29 6.94 16.59
CA LEU A 428 10.62 6.49 16.16
C LEU A 428 11.57 6.31 17.34
N LYS A 429 11.55 7.25 18.30
CA LYS A 429 12.30 7.11 19.55
C LYS A 429 11.88 5.86 20.31
N PHE A 430 10.56 5.65 20.47
CA PHE A 430 10.02 4.46 21.12
C PHE A 430 10.46 3.15 20.41
N TYR A 431 10.50 3.14 19.07
CA TYR A 431 11.04 2.02 18.31
C TYR A 431 12.49 1.75 18.71
N LYS A 432 13.37 2.75 18.57
CA LYS A 432 14.80 2.62 18.86
C LYS A 432 15.05 2.16 20.31
N ASP A 433 14.37 2.77 21.28
CA ASP A 433 14.50 2.40 22.69
C ASP A 433 14.06 0.94 22.96
N THR A 434 12.90 0.56 22.42
CA THR A 434 12.33 -0.77 22.62
C THR A 434 13.17 -1.86 21.95
N LEU A 435 13.64 -1.61 20.74
CA LEU A 435 14.43 -2.56 19.97
C LEU A 435 15.85 -2.70 20.56
N ASN A 436 16.47 -1.61 20.98
CA ASN A 436 17.77 -1.65 21.67
C ASN A 436 17.71 -2.46 22.97
N ALA A 437 16.64 -2.30 23.75
CA ALA A 437 16.43 -3.04 25.00
C ALA A 437 16.13 -4.52 24.78
N SER A 438 15.78 -4.94 23.56
CA SER A 438 15.37 -6.33 23.27
C SER A 438 16.51 -7.34 23.28
N GLY A 439 17.74 -6.89 22.97
CA GLY A 439 18.89 -7.76 22.72
C GLY A 439 18.79 -8.57 21.42
N ILE A 440 17.81 -8.29 20.55
CA ILE A 440 17.65 -8.92 19.24
C ILE A 440 18.23 -7.96 18.19
N ASP A 441 18.98 -8.48 17.22
CA ASP A 441 19.41 -7.69 16.07
C ASP A 441 18.20 -7.16 15.29
N TYR A 442 18.32 -5.93 14.77
CA TYR A 442 17.25 -5.31 13.99
C TYR A 442 17.81 -4.30 12.98
N VAL A 443 16.99 -3.96 12.00
CA VAL A 443 17.20 -2.84 11.08
C VAL A 443 15.89 -2.03 10.97
N ILE A 444 16.01 -0.70 10.79
CA ILE A 444 14.86 0.17 10.53
C ILE A 444 15.08 0.85 9.18
N PHE A 445 14.10 0.72 8.29
CA PHE A 445 14.11 1.40 7.00
C PHE A 445 12.69 1.63 6.49
N GLY A 446 12.51 2.41 5.45
CA GLY A 446 11.22 2.59 4.77
C GLY A 446 10.82 4.05 4.58
N HIS A 447 9.54 4.28 4.44
CA HIS A 447 8.89 5.46 3.88
C HIS A 447 8.76 6.60 4.89
N ILE A 448 9.89 7.22 5.26
CA ILE A 448 9.89 8.30 6.28
C ILE A 448 9.06 9.50 5.85
N GLY A 449 8.96 9.77 4.54
CA GLY A 449 8.08 10.79 3.98
C GLY A 449 6.62 10.62 4.38
N ASP A 450 6.18 9.37 4.57
CA ASP A 450 4.82 9.00 4.98
C ASP A 450 4.68 8.71 6.49
N CYS A 451 5.68 9.00 7.30
CA CYS A 451 5.73 8.63 8.73
C CYS A 451 5.49 7.12 8.95
N HIS A 452 5.98 6.30 8.03
CA HIS A 452 5.84 4.86 8.02
C HIS A 452 7.20 4.19 7.85
N LEU A 453 7.63 3.45 8.88
CA LEU A 453 8.91 2.73 8.88
C LEU A 453 8.71 1.26 9.22
N HIS A 454 9.53 0.43 8.58
CA HIS A 454 9.63 -0.99 8.86
C HIS A 454 10.79 -1.25 9.82
N ALA A 455 10.48 -1.58 11.07
CA ALA A 455 11.45 -2.15 11.99
C ALA A 455 11.43 -3.67 11.83
N ASN A 456 12.49 -4.25 11.29
CA ASN A 456 12.63 -5.69 11.10
C ASN A 456 13.52 -6.27 12.19
N LEU A 457 12.93 -7.07 13.10
CA LEU A 457 13.66 -7.84 14.08
C LEU A 457 14.21 -9.11 13.41
N LEU A 458 15.44 -9.45 13.73
CA LEU A 458 16.25 -10.50 13.10
C LEU A 458 16.52 -11.66 14.08
N PRO A 459 15.51 -12.44 14.50
CA PRO A 459 15.70 -13.50 15.48
C PRO A 459 16.57 -14.63 14.92
N ARG A 460 17.47 -15.17 15.77
CA ARG A 460 18.36 -16.27 15.43
C ARG A 460 17.86 -17.63 15.92
N ASN A 461 16.88 -17.64 16.82
CA ASN A 461 16.29 -18.82 17.42
C ASN A 461 14.84 -18.58 17.85
N ASP A 462 14.17 -19.66 18.32
CA ASP A 462 12.76 -19.61 18.67
C ASP A 462 12.45 -18.72 19.89
N GLU A 463 13.38 -18.60 20.84
CA GLU A 463 13.24 -17.73 22.01
C GLU A 463 13.26 -16.26 21.58
N GLU A 464 14.21 -15.86 20.74
CA GLU A 464 14.26 -14.52 20.17
C GLU A 464 13.03 -14.25 19.30
N ALA A 465 12.57 -15.23 18.52
CA ALA A 465 11.36 -15.09 17.70
C ALA A 465 10.10 -14.91 18.58
N ALA A 466 10.02 -15.55 19.72
CA ALA A 466 8.92 -15.35 20.68
C ALA A 466 8.97 -13.94 21.29
N ARG A 467 10.17 -13.46 21.70
CA ARG A 467 10.36 -12.08 22.18
C ARG A 467 10.03 -11.06 21.10
N ALA A 468 10.48 -11.29 19.86
CA ALA A 468 10.21 -10.40 18.72
C ALA A 468 8.70 -10.23 18.49
N ARG A 469 7.91 -11.31 18.53
CA ARG A 469 6.45 -11.24 18.43
C ARG A 469 5.80 -10.47 19.59
N HIS A 470 6.34 -10.57 20.81
CA HIS A 470 5.86 -9.77 21.95
C HIS A 470 6.15 -8.27 21.73
N ILE A 471 7.36 -7.93 21.27
CA ILE A 471 7.77 -6.56 20.94
C ILE A 471 6.86 -5.99 19.83
N TYR A 472 6.59 -6.76 18.78
CA TYR A 472 5.67 -6.38 17.71
C TYR A 472 4.30 -5.98 18.27
N GLY A 473 3.74 -6.77 19.20
CA GLY A 473 2.47 -6.43 19.86
C GLY A 473 2.54 -5.12 20.67
N ARG A 474 3.66 -4.85 21.34
CA ARG A 474 3.90 -3.58 22.04
C ARG A 474 3.97 -2.39 21.07
N CYS A 475 4.62 -2.57 19.93
CA CYS A 475 4.71 -1.53 18.90
C CYS A 475 3.32 -1.20 18.32
N ILE A 476 2.48 -2.21 18.06
CA ILE A 476 1.08 -1.99 17.65
C ILE A 476 0.31 -1.21 18.73
N ALA A 477 0.38 -1.62 19.99
CA ALA A 477 -0.33 -0.94 21.07
C ALA A 477 0.09 0.53 21.18
N GLN A 478 1.39 0.81 21.06
CA GLN A 478 1.91 2.18 21.07
C GLN A 478 1.42 2.99 19.87
N ALA A 479 1.44 2.42 18.66
CA ALA A 479 0.93 3.10 17.47
C ALA A 479 -0.56 3.46 17.61
N VAL A 480 -1.37 2.52 18.08
CA VAL A 480 -2.81 2.75 18.32
C VAL A 480 -3.03 3.82 19.40
N MET A 481 -2.28 3.82 20.50
CA MET A 481 -2.36 4.86 21.53
C MET A 481 -2.02 6.26 21.00
N LEU A 482 -1.16 6.34 20.01
CA LEU A 482 -0.79 7.60 19.35
C LEU A 482 -1.77 8.01 18.22
N GLY A 483 -2.88 7.28 18.05
CA GLY A 483 -3.84 7.54 16.96
C GLY A 483 -3.42 6.98 15.61
N GLY A 484 -2.47 6.05 15.58
CA GLY A 484 -1.97 5.40 14.38
C GLY A 484 -2.77 4.17 13.97
N CYS A 485 -2.29 3.48 12.91
CA CYS A 485 -2.90 2.28 12.36
C CYS A 485 -2.08 1.02 12.62
N VAL A 486 -2.72 -0.15 12.57
CA VAL A 486 -2.06 -1.47 12.77
C VAL A 486 -1.40 -1.98 11.51
N SER A 487 -1.81 -1.48 10.34
CA SER A 487 -1.23 -1.81 9.05
C SER A 487 -1.30 -0.62 8.11
N ALA A 488 -0.16 -0.18 7.64
CA ALA A 488 -0.04 0.94 6.70
C ALA A 488 -0.10 0.47 5.24
N GLU A 489 0.54 -0.67 4.92
CA GLU A 489 0.71 -1.17 3.55
C GLU A 489 0.39 -2.65 3.36
N HIS A 490 0.83 -3.52 4.27
CA HIS A 490 0.85 -4.97 4.04
C HIS A 490 -0.53 -5.64 4.04
N GLY A 491 -1.57 -4.94 4.49
CA GLY A 491 -2.88 -5.54 4.75
C GLY A 491 -3.00 -6.13 6.15
N ILE A 492 -4.17 -6.63 6.45
CA ILE A 492 -4.51 -7.28 7.72
C ILE A 492 -4.39 -8.80 7.61
N GLY A 493 -4.94 -9.38 6.54
CA GLY A 493 -4.98 -10.81 6.32
C GLY A 493 -5.48 -11.58 7.55
N LYS A 494 -4.94 -12.77 7.74
CA LYS A 494 -5.21 -13.62 8.90
C LYS A 494 -4.28 -13.30 10.08
N LEU A 495 -3.04 -12.84 9.81
CA LEU A 495 -2.04 -12.64 10.85
C LEU A 495 -2.30 -11.42 11.74
N LYS A 496 -2.88 -10.35 11.18
CA LYS A 496 -3.14 -9.10 11.90
C LYS A 496 -4.60 -8.93 12.34
N ALA A 497 -5.52 -9.82 11.96
CA ALA A 497 -6.95 -9.71 12.30
C ALA A 497 -7.22 -9.45 13.80
N LYS A 498 -6.48 -10.14 14.68
CA LYS A 498 -6.58 -9.92 16.14
C LYS A 498 -6.21 -8.49 16.58
N TYR A 499 -5.33 -7.81 15.86
CA TYR A 499 -4.90 -6.45 16.19
C TYR A 499 -5.88 -5.39 15.67
N LEU A 500 -6.67 -5.73 14.64
CA LEU A 500 -7.74 -4.85 14.18
C LEU A 500 -8.78 -4.63 15.29
N ASN A 501 -9.07 -5.65 16.10
CA ASN A 501 -9.93 -5.51 17.28
C ASN A 501 -9.32 -4.56 18.33
N VAL A 502 -7.99 -4.59 18.53
CA VAL A 502 -7.30 -3.66 19.45
C VAL A 502 -7.46 -2.21 18.98
N MET A 503 -7.42 -1.97 17.66
CA MET A 503 -7.53 -0.63 17.09
C MET A 503 -8.97 -0.11 17.08
N MET A 504 -9.92 -0.95 16.66
CA MET A 504 -11.29 -0.53 16.35
C MET A 504 -12.29 -0.85 17.46
N GLY A 505 -12.08 -1.98 18.17
CA GLY A 505 -13.06 -2.52 19.10
C GLY A 505 -14.20 -3.30 18.41
N GLU A 506 -14.92 -4.05 19.21
CA GLU A 506 -15.93 -5.03 18.77
C GLU A 506 -17.07 -4.39 17.96
N ARG A 507 -17.51 -3.20 18.39
CA ARG A 507 -18.59 -2.47 17.68
C ARG A 507 -18.27 -2.25 16.21
N PHE A 508 -17.10 -1.73 15.90
CA PHE A 508 -16.75 -1.38 14.53
C PHE A 508 -16.41 -2.61 13.67
N LEU A 509 -15.91 -3.68 14.29
CA LEU A 509 -15.80 -4.97 13.61
C LEU A 509 -17.19 -5.53 13.22
N ASN A 510 -18.21 -5.32 14.06
CA ASN A 510 -19.59 -5.71 13.73
C ASN A 510 -20.13 -4.87 12.54
N GLU A 511 -19.83 -3.57 12.47
CA GLU A 511 -20.21 -2.73 11.31
C GLU A 511 -19.52 -3.23 10.02
N MET A 512 -18.24 -3.61 10.07
CA MET A 512 -17.56 -4.26 8.93
C MET A 512 -18.23 -5.60 8.55
N MET A 513 -18.65 -6.38 9.55
CA MET A 513 -19.36 -7.63 9.34
C MET A 513 -20.72 -7.43 8.66
N GLU A 514 -21.44 -6.33 8.94
CA GLU A 514 -22.68 -5.98 8.26
C GLU A 514 -22.46 -5.72 6.77
N VAL A 515 -21.42 -4.97 6.41
CA VAL A 515 -21.02 -4.77 5.01
C VAL A 515 -20.68 -6.11 4.35
N LYS A 516 -19.91 -6.95 5.04
CA LYS A 516 -19.56 -8.29 4.55
C LYS A 516 -20.80 -9.14 4.29
N ARG A 517 -21.75 -9.19 5.22
CA ARG A 517 -22.99 -9.97 5.09
C ARG A 517 -23.91 -9.48 3.97
N ALA A 518 -23.90 -8.19 3.68
CA ALA A 518 -24.68 -7.65 2.57
C ALA A 518 -24.16 -8.14 1.21
N LEU A 519 -22.83 -8.33 1.06
CA LEU A 519 -22.18 -8.72 -0.18
C LEU A 519 -21.88 -10.23 -0.26
N ASP A 520 -21.71 -10.87 0.87
CA ASP A 520 -21.43 -12.31 1.01
C ASP A 520 -22.20 -12.90 2.21
N PRO A 521 -23.52 -13.13 2.06
CA PRO A 521 -24.36 -13.59 3.17
C PRO A 521 -23.96 -14.93 3.77
N ASN A 522 -23.37 -15.83 2.98
CA ASN A 522 -22.93 -17.15 3.41
C ASN A 522 -21.47 -17.18 3.92
N GLY A 523 -20.79 -16.03 3.87
CA GLY A 523 -19.43 -15.88 4.35
C GLY A 523 -18.43 -16.83 3.69
N ILE A 524 -18.54 -17.06 2.38
CA ILE A 524 -17.67 -17.98 1.66
C ILE A 524 -16.32 -17.35 1.29
N LEU A 525 -16.27 -16.04 1.03
CA LEU A 525 -15.10 -15.36 0.50
C LEU A 525 -14.10 -14.96 1.59
N GLY A 526 -12.82 -15.27 1.37
CA GLY A 526 -11.69 -14.76 2.17
C GLY A 526 -11.80 -15.05 3.67
N ARG A 527 -12.30 -16.20 4.07
CA ARG A 527 -12.50 -16.56 5.50
C ARG A 527 -11.25 -16.33 6.33
N GLY A 528 -11.41 -15.60 7.43
CA GLY A 528 -10.34 -15.26 8.36
C GLY A 528 -9.50 -14.03 7.95
N ASN A 529 -9.67 -13.49 6.74
CA ASN A 529 -9.05 -12.23 6.39
C ASN A 529 -9.81 -11.09 7.06
N MET A 530 -9.08 -10.17 7.70
CA MET A 530 -9.58 -8.96 8.36
C MET A 530 -10.53 -9.24 9.53
N ILE A 531 -11.61 -9.93 9.31
CA ILE A 531 -12.65 -10.25 10.29
C ILE A 531 -12.97 -11.75 10.29
N ALA A 532 -13.23 -12.30 11.48
CA ALA A 532 -13.72 -13.67 11.60
C ALA A 532 -15.22 -13.70 11.24
N PHE A 533 -15.60 -14.64 10.36
CA PHE A 533 -17.00 -14.86 9.95
C PHE A 533 -17.52 -16.11 10.64
#